data_e2e9dac0fb4b147feb9ae468f00bd078
#
_entry.id   e2e9dac0fb4b147feb9ae468f00bd078
#
_cell.length_a   1.000
_cell.length_b   1.000
_cell.length_c   1.000
_cell.angle_alpha   90.00
_cell.angle_beta   90.00
_cell.angle_gamma   90.00
#
_symmetry.space_group_name_H-M   'P 1'
#
loop_
_entity.id
_entity.type
_entity.pdbx_description
1 polymer ?
#
loop_
_entity_poly.entity_id
_entity_poly.type
_entity_poly.pdbx_seq_one_letter_code
_entity_poly.pdbx_strand_id
1 'polypeptide(L)'
;MSQLFERLHVMLALLAIWLFITADQVHLANRIHVNAGFWDYNHIVLGSITALLSLCFLYKCCRLGQWRLYFGWCIGQISPIVNDLRQLKNKQLPAAGAPGLLTFIEGFGLILMVLVGLSGCGWLMSQGGSMAMTLRDCHIDLAGALFWYLIVHAIASFSHFLEMLR
;
A
#
# COMPACT_ATOMS: atom_id res chain seq x y z
N MET A 1 -0.58 18.15 8.61
CA MET A 1 0.03 16.77 8.80
C MET A 1 1.42 16.95 9.38
N SER A 2 1.91 16.06 10.27
CA SER A 2 3.28 16.19 10.76
C SER A 2 4.27 15.86 9.65
N GLN A 3 5.39 16.58 9.53
CA GLN A 3 6.45 16.33 8.54
C GLN A 3 6.91 14.86 8.51
N LEU A 4 6.79 14.14 9.62
CA LEU A 4 7.11 12.73 9.71
C LEU A 4 6.12 11.83 8.93
N PHE A 5 4.84 12.23 8.83
CA PHE A 5 3.84 11.49 8.02
C PHE A 5 4.16 11.59 6.53
N GLU A 6 4.46 12.79 6.07
CA GLU A 6 4.82 13.05 4.67
C GLU A 6 6.08 12.29 4.28
N ARG A 7 7.10 12.31 5.15
CA ARG A 7 8.35 11.56 4.90
C ARG A 7 8.14 10.06 4.85
N LEU A 8 7.33 9.48 5.76
CA LEU A 8 7.01 8.05 5.76
C LEU A 8 6.24 7.67 4.50
N HIS A 9 5.27 8.48 4.08
CA HIS A 9 4.50 8.24 2.87
C HIS A 9 5.40 8.23 1.63
N VAL A 10 6.24 9.26 1.46
CA VAL A 10 7.18 9.36 0.33
C VAL A 10 8.15 8.17 0.34
N MET A 11 8.68 7.80 1.50
CA MET A 11 9.61 6.67 1.61
C MET A 11 8.94 5.34 1.25
N LEU A 12 7.71 5.09 1.70
CA LEU A 12 6.94 3.91 1.31
C LEU A 12 6.66 3.88 -0.19
N ALA A 13 6.30 5.03 -0.78
CA ALA A 13 6.07 5.12 -2.22
C ALA A 13 7.34 4.80 -3.03
N LEU A 14 8.48 5.37 -2.66
CA LEU A 14 9.77 5.10 -3.32
C LEU A 14 10.19 3.63 -3.19
N LEU A 15 10.03 3.04 -2.01
CA LEU A 15 10.34 1.62 -1.79
C LEU A 15 9.40 0.71 -2.60
N ALA A 16 8.10 1.01 -2.64
CA ALA A 16 7.15 0.24 -3.44
C ALA A 16 7.50 0.31 -4.93
N ILE A 17 7.77 1.50 -5.47
CA ILE A 17 8.17 1.68 -6.87
C ILE A 17 9.44 0.87 -7.16
N TRP A 18 10.45 0.94 -6.30
CA TRP A 18 11.68 0.19 -6.46
C TRP A 18 11.43 -1.33 -6.47
N LEU A 19 10.64 -1.84 -5.53
CA LEU A 19 10.31 -3.26 -5.44
C LEU A 19 9.54 -3.75 -6.68
N PHE A 20 8.65 -2.94 -7.26
CA PHE A 20 7.97 -3.27 -8.51
C PHE A 20 8.89 -3.27 -9.72
N ILE A 21 9.76 -2.26 -9.86
CA ILE A 21 10.70 -2.18 -10.99
C ILE A 21 11.67 -3.38 -10.99
N THR A 22 12.04 -3.86 -9.80
CA THR A 22 13.01 -4.96 -9.66
C THR A 22 12.36 -6.34 -9.53
N ALA A 23 11.03 -6.43 -9.51
CA ALA A 23 10.31 -7.68 -9.28
C ALA A 23 10.61 -8.76 -10.33
N ASP A 24 10.79 -8.38 -11.60
CA ASP A 24 11.10 -9.31 -12.70
C ASP A 24 12.46 -9.98 -12.56
N GLN A 25 13.34 -9.45 -11.72
CA GLN A 25 14.68 -9.99 -11.45
C GLN A 25 14.69 -11.00 -10.28
N VAL A 26 13.53 -11.19 -9.62
CA VAL A 26 13.41 -12.02 -8.42
C VAL A 26 13.01 -13.44 -8.80
N HIS A 27 13.82 -14.42 -8.38
CA HIS A 27 13.65 -15.84 -8.71
C HIS A 27 13.35 -16.71 -7.48
N LEU A 28 12.60 -16.18 -6.53
CA LEU A 28 12.21 -16.88 -5.31
C LEU A 28 11.05 -17.86 -5.58
N ALA A 29 11.20 -19.11 -5.10
CA ALA A 29 10.20 -20.15 -5.22
C ALA A 29 9.74 -20.64 -3.83
N ASN A 30 9.84 -21.95 -3.54
CA ASN A 30 9.46 -22.51 -2.22
C ASN A 30 10.45 -22.12 -1.10
N ARG A 31 11.68 -21.78 -1.45
CA ARG A 31 12.76 -21.37 -0.54
C ARG A 31 13.76 -20.47 -1.28
N ILE A 32 14.60 -19.79 -0.51
CA ILE A 32 15.75 -19.08 -1.06
C ILE A 32 16.69 -20.14 -1.69
N HIS A 33 17.03 -19.92 -2.96
CA HIS A 33 17.93 -20.82 -3.67
C HIS A 33 19.36 -20.70 -3.12
N VAL A 34 20.18 -21.77 -3.20
CA VAL A 34 21.59 -21.74 -2.80
C VAL A 34 22.38 -20.71 -3.63
N ASN A 35 21.95 -20.48 -4.87
CA ASN A 35 22.53 -19.51 -5.80
C ASN A 35 21.67 -18.22 -5.90
N ALA A 36 20.97 -17.85 -4.84
CA ALA A 36 20.17 -16.62 -4.82
C ALA A 36 21.07 -15.42 -5.13
N GLY A 37 20.59 -14.58 -6.06
CA GLY A 37 21.34 -13.43 -6.55
C GLY A 37 21.12 -12.17 -5.71
N PHE A 38 21.77 -11.09 -6.12
CA PHE A 38 21.63 -9.78 -5.49
C PHE A 38 20.16 -9.33 -5.43
N TRP A 39 19.38 -9.53 -6.50
CA TRP A 39 18.01 -9.09 -6.59
C TRP A 39 17.05 -9.82 -5.64
N ASP A 40 17.29 -11.11 -5.39
CA ASP A 40 16.53 -11.89 -4.43
C ASP A 40 16.71 -11.34 -3.01
N TYR A 41 17.95 -11.10 -2.59
CA TYR A 41 18.25 -10.53 -1.27
C TYR A 41 17.79 -9.08 -1.15
N ASN A 42 17.97 -8.27 -2.22
CA ASN A 42 17.49 -6.90 -2.26
C ASN A 42 15.97 -6.84 -2.03
N HIS A 43 15.20 -7.68 -2.72
CA HIS A 43 13.75 -7.76 -2.58
C HIS A 43 13.36 -8.19 -1.16
N ILE A 44 14.00 -9.20 -0.58
CA ILE A 44 13.72 -9.67 0.78
C ILE A 44 14.00 -8.57 1.81
N VAL A 45 15.15 -7.93 1.74
CA VAL A 45 15.57 -6.91 2.72
C VAL A 45 14.70 -5.67 2.61
N LEU A 46 14.57 -5.10 1.41
CA LEU A 46 13.77 -3.89 1.21
C LEU A 46 12.28 -4.17 1.40
N GLY A 47 11.78 -5.34 0.99
CA GLY A 47 10.41 -5.77 1.26
C GLY A 47 10.12 -5.88 2.75
N SER A 48 11.02 -6.46 3.54
CA SER A 48 10.90 -6.53 5.01
C SER A 48 10.92 -5.16 5.66
N ILE A 49 11.79 -4.26 5.20
CA ILE A 49 11.82 -2.85 5.66
C ILE A 49 10.51 -2.16 5.33
N THR A 50 10.01 -2.33 4.11
CA THR A 50 8.73 -1.76 3.66
C THR A 50 7.55 -2.28 4.49
N ALA A 51 7.53 -3.58 4.80
CA ALA A 51 6.54 -4.19 5.69
C ALA A 51 6.56 -3.56 7.08
N LEU A 52 7.73 -3.41 7.68
CA LEU A 52 7.88 -2.78 8.99
C LEU A 52 7.42 -1.31 8.98
N LEU A 53 7.83 -0.55 7.99
CA LEU A 53 7.44 0.86 7.85
C LEU A 53 5.93 1.02 7.62
N SER A 54 5.31 0.14 6.84
CA SER A 54 3.86 0.15 6.62
C SER A 54 3.08 -0.15 7.91
N LEU A 55 3.56 -1.08 8.74
CA LEU A 55 3.01 -1.36 10.06
C LEU A 55 3.17 -0.17 11.01
N CYS A 56 4.34 0.47 11.01
CA CYS A 56 4.58 1.69 11.81
C CYS A 56 3.64 2.82 11.37
N PHE A 57 3.41 2.98 10.06
CA PHE A 57 2.50 3.97 9.52
C PHE A 57 1.05 3.68 9.91
N LEU A 58 0.61 2.41 9.78
CA LEU A 58 -0.72 1.96 10.21
C LEU A 58 -0.93 2.20 11.71
N TYR A 59 0.03 1.78 12.55
CA TYR A 59 -0.01 2.01 13.98
C TYR A 59 -0.18 3.48 14.32
N LYS A 60 0.56 4.35 13.64
CA LYS A 60 0.49 5.80 13.83
C LYS A 60 -0.87 6.36 13.42
N CYS A 61 -1.44 5.93 12.28
CA CYS A 61 -2.80 6.30 11.87
C CYS A 61 -3.84 5.91 12.92
N CYS A 62 -3.71 4.72 13.52
CA CYS A 62 -4.62 4.26 14.55
C CYS A 62 -4.50 5.03 15.87
N ARG A 63 -3.26 5.32 16.32
CA ARG A 63 -3.01 5.94 17.64
C ARG A 63 -3.25 7.45 17.67
N LEU A 64 -3.05 8.17 16.59
CA LEU A 64 -3.24 9.62 16.52
C LEU A 64 -4.70 10.05 16.26
N GLY A 65 -5.66 9.16 16.47
CA GLY A 65 -7.09 9.46 16.33
C GLY A 65 -7.56 9.64 14.88
N GLN A 66 -6.71 9.41 13.89
CA GLN A 66 -7.04 9.54 12.47
C GLN A 66 -7.65 8.24 11.89
N TRP A 67 -7.78 7.22 12.70
CA TRP A 67 -8.34 5.95 12.26
C TRP A 67 -9.74 6.10 11.62
N ARG A 68 -10.60 6.95 12.19
CA ARG A 68 -11.93 7.22 11.61
C ARG A 68 -11.87 7.93 10.26
N LEU A 69 -10.82 8.72 10.04
CA LEU A 69 -10.61 9.43 8.78
C LEU A 69 -10.29 8.44 7.65
N TYR A 70 -9.37 7.51 7.88
CA TYR A 70 -8.89 6.57 6.87
C TYR A 70 -9.68 5.26 6.81
N PHE A 71 -10.25 4.82 7.93
CA PHE A 71 -10.89 3.52 8.08
C PHE A 71 -12.36 3.60 8.55
N GLY A 72 -12.98 4.78 8.49
CA GLY A 72 -14.39 4.98 8.86
C GLY A 72 -15.35 4.05 8.09
N TRP A 73 -14.99 3.70 6.88
CA TRP A 73 -15.73 2.76 6.05
C TRP A 73 -15.78 1.32 6.63
N CYS A 74 -14.78 0.90 7.41
CA CYS A 74 -14.79 -0.39 8.11
C CYS A 74 -15.87 -0.48 9.18
N ILE A 75 -16.37 0.66 9.68
CA ILE A 75 -17.47 0.75 10.66
C ILE A 75 -18.76 1.28 10.05
N GLY A 76 -18.91 1.17 8.73
CA GLY A 76 -20.14 1.53 8.02
C GLY A 76 -20.30 3.02 7.68
N GLN A 77 -19.31 3.88 7.91
CA GLN A 77 -19.35 5.29 7.52
C GLN A 77 -19.04 5.46 6.02
N ILE A 78 -19.97 5.00 5.17
CA ILE A 78 -19.83 5.01 3.70
C ILE A 78 -20.39 6.29 3.08
N SER A 79 -21.26 7.02 3.78
CA SER A 79 -21.95 8.20 3.26
C SER A 79 -21.04 9.26 2.63
N PRO A 80 -19.86 9.62 3.24
CA PRO A 80 -18.94 10.59 2.63
C PRO A 80 -18.39 10.11 1.28
N ILE A 81 -18.05 8.83 1.17
CA ILE A 81 -17.53 8.23 -0.08
C ILE A 81 -18.58 8.30 -1.19
N VAL A 82 -19.84 7.94 -0.86
CA VAL A 82 -20.96 7.99 -1.81
C VAL A 82 -21.25 9.43 -2.25
N ASN A 83 -21.16 10.39 -1.35
CA ASN A 83 -21.35 11.80 -1.66
C ASN A 83 -20.24 12.32 -2.61
N ASP A 84 -18.98 11.97 -2.35
CA ASP A 84 -17.88 12.32 -3.23
C ASP A 84 -18.02 11.71 -4.63
N LEU A 85 -18.46 10.45 -4.72
CA LEU A 85 -18.75 9.80 -6.00
C LEU A 85 -19.89 10.49 -6.77
N ARG A 86 -20.90 11.04 -6.07
CA ARG A 86 -21.96 11.84 -6.70
C ARG A 86 -21.44 13.20 -7.17
N GLN A 87 -20.58 13.85 -6.39
CA GLN A 87 -19.96 15.13 -6.74
C GLN A 87 -19.05 15.00 -7.96
N LEU A 88 -18.32 13.88 -8.08
CA LEU A 88 -17.50 13.57 -9.25
C LEU A 88 -18.32 13.53 -10.57
N LYS A 89 -19.58 13.04 -10.54
CA LYS A 89 -20.49 13.11 -11.69
C LYS A 89 -20.77 14.55 -12.10
N ASN A 90 -20.75 15.48 -11.15
CA ASN A 90 -20.94 16.92 -11.36
C ASN A 90 -19.63 17.66 -11.64
N LYS A 91 -18.54 16.93 -11.92
CA LYS A 91 -17.17 17.46 -12.16
C LYS A 91 -16.60 18.23 -10.96
N GLN A 92 -17.06 17.92 -9.75
CA GLN A 92 -16.51 18.47 -8.52
C GLN A 92 -15.56 17.43 -7.91
N LEU A 93 -14.33 17.83 -7.62
CA LEU A 93 -13.34 16.91 -7.01
C LEU A 93 -13.55 16.80 -5.49
N PRO A 94 -13.31 15.60 -4.91
CA PRO A 94 -13.39 15.38 -3.47
C PRO A 94 -12.43 16.28 -2.69
N ALA A 95 -12.84 16.75 -1.52
CA ALA A 95 -11.99 17.57 -0.66
C ALA A 95 -10.86 16.73 -0.04
N ALA A 96 -9.61 17.20 -0.16
CA ALA A 96 -8.47 16.57 0.49
C ALA A 96 -8.51 16.74 2.01
N GLY A 97 -8.12 15.70 2.75
CA GLY A 97 -8.02 15.74 4.22
C GLY A 97 -9.36 15.67 4.97
N ALA A 98 -10.49 15.52 4.27
CA ALA A 98 -11.80 15.25 4.85
C ALA A 98 -12.17 13.76 4.70
N PRO A 99 -13.04 13.20 5.58
CA PRO A 99 -13.58 11.87 5.37
C PRO A 99 -14.29 11.77 4.02
N GLY A 100 -13.87 10.84 3.14
CA GLY A 100 -14.43 10.70 1.80
C GLY A 100 -13.66 9.75 0.93
N LEU A 101 -13.78 9.93 -0.39
CA LEU A 101 -13.19 9.03 -1.38
C LEU A 101 -11.65 9.00 -1.32
N LEU A 102 -10.99 10.17 -1.19
CA LEU A 102 -9.53 10.24 -1.18
C LEU A 102 -8.93 9.54 0.06
N THR A 103 -9.49 9.81 1.24
CA THR A 103 -9.03 9.16 2.49
C THR A 103 -9.37 7.67 2.53
N PHE A 104 -10.46 7.25 1.88
CA PHE A 104 -10.74 5.83 1.64
C PHE A 104 -9.64 5.18 0.78
N ILE A 105 -9.28 5.80 -0.35
CA ILE A 105 -8.21 5.31 -1.22
C ILE A 105 -6.91 5.18 -0.42
N GLU A 106 -6.51 6.19 0.35
CA GLU A 106 -5.31 6.16 1.18
C GLU A 106 -5.33 5.04 2.23
N GLY A 107 -6.44 4.90 2.96
CA GLY A 107 -6.61 3.85 3.97
C GLY A 107 -6.60 2.45 3.38
N PHE A 108 -7.29 2.24 2.25
CA PHE A 108 -7.32 0.98 1.53
C PHE A 108 -5.91 0.57 1.05
N GLY A 109 -5.17 1.52 0.47
CA GLY A 109 -3.79 1.27 0.02
C GLY A 109 -2.84 0.91 1.16
N LEU A 110 -3.00 1.53 2.32
CA LEU A 110 -2.20 1.19 3.49
C LEU A 110 -2.48 -0.24 3.98
N ILE A 111 -3.76 -0.66 4.02
CA ILE A 111 -4.10 -2.06 4.34
C ILE A 111 -3.48 -3.01 3.32
N LEU A 112 -3.61 -2.70 2.04
CA LEU A 112 -3.08 -3.55 0.98
C LEU A 112 -1.55 -3.68 1.06
N MET A 113 -0.84 -2.56 1.32
CA MET A 113 0.61 -2.56 1.54
C MET A 113 1.01 -3.45 2.73
N VAL A 114 0.28 -3.37 3.85
CA VAL A 114 0.52 -4.22 5.03
C VAL A 114 0.29 -5.70 4.69
N LEU A 115 -0.77 -6.03 3.96
CA LEU A 115 -1.06 -7.41 3.57
C LEU A 115 0.02 -7.99 2.64
N VAL A 116 0.51 -7.20 1.68
CA VAL A 116 1.67 -7.58 0.83
C VAL A 116 2.89 -7.83 1.71
N GLY A 117 3.19 -6.94 2.65
CA GLY A 117 4.31 -7.12 3.57
C GLY A 117 4.18 -8.36 4.44
N LEU A 118 3.00 -8.60 5.03
CA LEU A 118 2.74 -9.76 5.88
C LEU A 118 2.82 -11.08 5.11
N SER A 119 2.29 -11.14 3.89
CA SER A 119 2.39 -12.35 3.05
C SER A 119 3.84 -12.67 2.67
N GLY A 120 4.65 -11.66 2.33
CA GLY A 120 6.08 -11.83 2.06
C GLY A 120 6.88 -12.29 3.28
N CYS A 121 6.64 -11.67 4.45
CA CYS A 121 7.25 -12.10 5.71
C CYS A 121 6.79 -13.51 6.10
N GLY A 122 5.51 -13.84 5.89
CA GLY A 122 4.98 -15.18 6.12
C GLY A 122 5.66 -16.23 5.23
N TRP A 123 5.88 -15.92 3.95
CA TRP A 123 6.67 -16.77 3.06
C TRP A 123 8.09 -16.98 3.60
N LEU A 124 8.76 -15.90 4.01
CA LEU A 124 10.12 -15.95 4.53
C LEU A 124 10.25 -16.87 5.76
N MET A 125 9.23 -16.89 6.61
CA MET A 125 9.18 -17.73 7.82
C MET A 125 8.80 -19.18 7.53
N SER A 126 8.12 -19.47 6.42
CA SER A 126 7.60 -20.79 6.06
C SER A 126 8.40 -21.52 4.98
N GLN A 127 9.59 -21.02 4.64
CA GLN A 127 10.45 -21.56 3.59
C GLN A 127 10.65 -23.08 3.68
N GLY A 128 10.50 -23.76 2.55
CA GLY A 128 10.62 -25.23 2.48
C GLY A 128 9.43 -26.00 3.05
N GLY A 129 8.48 -25.32 3.69
CA GLY A 129 7.25 -25.92 4.21
C GLY A 129 6.11 -25.93 3.18
N SER A 130 5.02 -26.62 3.54
CA SER A 130 3.83 -26.75 2.69
C SER A 130 3.12 -25.42 2.40
N MET A 131 3.22 -24.45 3.31
CA MET A 131 2.58 -23.13 3.19
C MET A 131 3.38 -22.12 2.35
N ALA A 132 4.66 -22.39 2.08
CA ALA A 132 5.53 -21.41 1.41
C ALA A 132 5.01 -21.01 0.01
N MET A 133 4.59 -21.98 -0.81
CA MET A 133 4.06 -21.67 -2.13
C MET A 133 2.74 -20.91 -2.08
N THR A 134 1.83 -21.27 -1.19
CA THR A 134 0.55 -20.57 -0.99
C THR A 134 0.77 -19.13 -0.58
N LEU A 135 1.70 -18.85 0.35
CA LEU A 135 2.02 -17.50 0.80
C LEU A 135 2.72 -16.69 -0.29
N ARG A 136 3.57 -17.33 -1.11
CA ARG A 136 4.17 -16.70 -2.28
C ARG A 136 3.10 -16.28 -3.29
N ASP A 137 2.20 -17.17 -3.64
CA ASP A 137 1.16 -16.90 -4.63
C ASP A 137 0.21 -15.80 -4.10
N CYS A 138 -0.18 -15.86 -2.83
CA CYS A 138 -0.92 -14.79 -2.17
C CYS A 138 -0.16 -13.44 -2.21
N HIS A 139 1.17 -13.45 -2.00
CA HIS A 139 1.99 -12.24 -2.09
C HIS A 139 1.97 -11.65 -3.51
N ILE A 140 2.08 -12.48 -4.53
CA ILE A 140 2.05 -12.05 -5.94
C ILE A 140 0.68 -11.43 -6.29
N ASP A 141 -0.42 -12.09 -5.89
CA ASP A 141 -1.77 -11.59 -6.15
C ASP A 141 -2.03 -10.25 -5.44
N LEU A 142 -1.64 -10.14 -4.18
CA LEU A 142 -1.74 -8.90 -3.41
C LEU A 142 -0.85 -7.79 -3.99
N ALA A 143 0.36 -8.13 -4.44
CA ALA A 143 1.25 -7.17 -5.10
C ALA A 143 0.66 -6.70 -6.43
N GLY A 144 0.05 -7.59 -7.22
CA GLY A 144 -0.69 -7.23 -8.42
C GLY A 144 -1.85 -6.27 -8.13
N ALA A 145 -2.63 -6.53 -7.09
CA ALA A 145 -3.69 -5.62 -6.64
C ALA A 145 -3.12 -4.26 -6.18
N LEU A 146 -2.00 -4.25 -5.45
CA LEU A 146 -1.31 -3.03 -5.03
C LEU A 146 -0.80 -2.22 -6.23
N PHE A 147 -0.31 -2.87 -7.28
CA PHE A 147 0.13 -2.21 -8.52
C PHE A 147 -1.01 -1.41 -9.16
N TRP A 148 -2.17 -2.04 -9.38
CA TRP A 148 -3.34 -1.36 -9.93
C TRP A 148 -3.86 -0.25 -9.02
N TYR A 149 -3.85 -0.48 -7.72
CA TYR A 149 -4.16 0.55 -6.73
C TYR A 149 -3.25 1.77 -6.87
N LEU A 150 -1.93 1.58 -7.00
CA LEU A 150 -0.98 2.69 -7.13
C LEU A 150 -1.23 3.54 -8.38
N ILE A 151 -1.67 2.93 -9.48
CA ILE A 151 -2.08 3.66 -10.69
C ILE A 151 -3.30 4.55 -10.38
N VAL A 152 -4.33 3.99 -9.75
CA VAL A 152 -5.54 4.74 -9.39
C VAL A 152 -5.20 5.87 -8.40
N HIS A 153 -4.38 5.57 -7.41
CA HIS A 153 -3.93 6.55 -6.41
C HIS A 153 -3.13 7.70 -7.05
N ALA A 154 -2.22 7.40 -7.96
CA ALA A 154 -1.45 8.41 -8.68
C ALA A 154 -2.34 9.32 -9.54
N ILE A 155 -3.34 8.75 -10.26
CA ILE A 155 -4.30 9.52 -11.06
C ILE A 155 -5.13 10.45 -10.15
N ALA A 156 -5.65 9.93 -9.03
CA ALA A 156 -6.42 10.72 -8.08
C ALA A 156 -5.60 11.87 -7.47
N SER A 157 -4.36 11.60 -7.06
CA SER A 157 -3.44 12.59 -6.51
C SER A 157 -3.07 13.66 -7.53
N PHE A 158 -2.80 13.26 -8.78
CA PHE A 158 -2.47 14.18 -9.86
C PHE A 158 -3.65 15.09 -10.24
N SER A 159 -4.86 14.53 -10.30
CA SER A 159 -6.07 15.31 -10.55
C SER A 159 -6.30 16.40 -9.51
N HIS A 160 -6.06 16.08 -8.23
CA HIS A 160 -6.16 17.04 -7.15
C HIS A 160 -5.06 18.11 -7.21
N PHE A 161 -3.83 17.75 -7.58
CA PHE A 161 -2.73 18.70 -7.77
C PHE A 161 -3.04 19.71 -8.89
N LEU A 162 -3.62 19.26 -10.02
CA LEU A 162 -4.00 20.16 -11.13
C LEU A 162 -5.08 21.17 -10.69
N GLU A 163 -5.98 20.80 -9.80
CA GLU A 163 -7.01 21.73 -9.30
C GLU A 163 -6.42 22.81 -8.39
N MET A 164 -5.40 22.49 -7.59
CA MET A 164 -4.70 23.47 -6.76
C MET A 164 -3.93 24.53 -7.59
N LEU A 165 -3.63 24.23 -8.85
CA LEU A 165 -2.94 25.16 -9.76
C LEU A 165 -3.90 26.08 -10.56
N ARG A 166 -5.20 25.86 -10.47
CA ARG A 166 -6.26 26.66 -11.10
C ARG A 166 -6.77 27.77 -10.21
#